data_012a5199cfd41ca528ecc153d43e16da
#
_entry.id   012a5199cfd41ca528ecc153d43e16da
#
_cell.length_a   1.000
_cell.length_b   1.000
_cell.length_c   1.000
_cell.angle_alpha   90.00
_cell.angle_beta   90.00
_cell.angle_gamma   90.00
#
_symmetry.space_group_name_H-M   'P 1'
#
loop_
_entity.id
_entity.type
_entity.pdbx_description
1 polymer ?
#
loop_
_entity_poly.entity_id
_entity_poly.type
_entity_poly.pdbx_seq_one_letter_code
_entity_poly.pdbx_strand_id
1 'polypeptide(L)'
;MLRYKETEKGSRVDDADRWRRIRCPKCKWQPNRSSRWQCRADCRHVWNTFDTHGVCPACGYAWRETQCLRCHVMSLHVDWYE
;
A
#
# COMPACT_ATOMS: atom_id res chain seq x y z
N MET A 1 -15.82 5.59 -1.04
CA MET A 1 -15.95 5.11 -0.65
C MET A 1 -16.65 4.66 -0.23
N LEU A 2 -16.73 4.76 0.01
CA LEU A 2 -17.24 4.21 0.54
C LEU A 2 -17.88 3.47 0.82
N ARG A 3 -18.24 3.24 0.81
CA ARG A 3 -18.65 2.57 1.33
C ARG A 3 -18.60 1.83 1.90
N TYR A 4 -18.48 1.88 2.41
CA TYR A 4 -18.18 1.22 3.20
C TYR A 4 -18.60 0.95 4.05
N LYS A 5 -19.01 1.06 4.31
CA LYS A 5 -19.27 0.93 5.41
C LYS A 5 -20.00 -0.15 5.98
N GLU A 6 -20.93 -0.69 5.78
CA GLU A 6 -21.57 -1.62 6.26
C GLU A 6 -21.14 -2.89 6.27
N THR A 7 -20.76 -3.44 5.60
CA THR A 7 -20.19 -4.68 5.62
C THR A 7 -19.07 -4.64 6.38
N GLU A 8 -18.92 -3.75 7.18
CA GLU A 8 -17.78 -3.55 7.67
C GLU A 8 -17.25 -4.45 8.66
N LYS A 9 -18.01 -5.26 9.31
CA LYS A 9 -17.46 -6.14 10.24
C LYS A 9 -16.47 -7.05 9.68
N GLY A 10 -16.80 -7.79 8.69
CA GLY A 10 -15.89 -8.72 8.07
C GLY A 10 -14.74 -8.00 7.44
N SER A 11 -15.04 -6.91 6.80
CA SER A 11 -13.99 -6.14 6.16
C SER A 11 -12.94 -5.68 7.12
N ARG A 12 -13.33 -5.26 8.29
CA ARG A 12 -12.38 -4.80 9.25
C ARG A 12 -11.44 -5.88 9.71
N VAL A 13 -11.92 -7.07 9.92
CA VAL A 13 -11.11 -8.18 10.34
C VAL A 13 -10.12 -8.54 9.23
N ASP A 14 -10.60 -8.62 8.01
CA ASP A 14 -9.76 -8.93 6.87
C ASP A 14 -8.70 -7.87 6.67
N ASP A 15 -9.07 -6.60 6.83
CA ASP A 15 -8.11 -5.52 6.70
C ASP A 15 -7.01 -5.64 7.73
N ALA A 16 -7.37 -5.90 8.99
CA ALA A 16 -6.37 -6.00 10.04
C ALA A 16 -5.39 -7.13 9.77
N ASP A 17 -5.89 -8.25 9.30
CA ASP A 17 -5.04 -9.38 9.01
C ASP A 17 -4.12 -9.08 7.82
N ARG A 18 -4.64 -8.42 6.81
CA ARG A 18 -3.86 -8.06 5.65
C ARG A 18 -2.69 -7.17 6.02
N TRP A 19 -2.95 -6.12 6.81
CA TRP A 19 -1.90 -5.18 7.16
C TRP A 19 -0.85 -5.79 8.08
N ARG A 20 -1.23 -6.75 8.89
CA ARG A 20 -0.28 -7.43 9.75
C ARG A 20 0.80 -8.15 8.97
N ARG A 21 0.51 -8.53 7.74
CA ARG A 21 1.42 -9.28 6.91
C ARG A 21 2.24 -8.42 5.96
N ILE A 22 2.19 -7.11 6.12
CA ILE A 22 2.89 -6.19 5.25
C ILE A 22 3.83 -5.36 6.09
N ARG A 23 5.12 -5.41 5.80
CA ARG A 23 6.11 -4.65 6.54
C ARG A 23 7.25 -4.24 5.66
N CYS A 24 7.85 -3.08 5.97
CA CYS A 24 9.06 -2.66 5.29
C CYS A 24 10.14 -3.71 5.55
N PRO A 25 10.80 -4.23 4.51
CA PRO A 25 11.84 -5.23 4.71
C PRO A 25 13.08 -4.67 5.39
N LYS A 26 13.23 -3.35 5.45
CA LYS A 26 14.42 -2.73 6.06
C LYS A 26 14.20 -2.31 7.51
N CYS A 27 13.13 -1.58 7.79
CA CYS A 27 12.91 -1.06 9.14
C CYS A 27 11.72 -1.68 9.86
N LYS A 28 11.00 -2.57 9.20
CA LYS A 28 9.84 -3.28 9.76
C LYS A 28 8.63 -2.39 10.02
N TRP A 29 8.61 -1.20 9.45
CA TRP A 29 7.45 -0.33 9.56
C TRP A 29 6.24 -0.98 8.90
N GLN A 30 5.10 -0.88 9.54
CA GLN A 30 3.88 -1.48 9.02
C GLN A 30 2.97 -0.39 8.48
N PRO A 31 2.65 -0.42 7.19
CA PRO A 31 1.69 0.54 6.63
C PRO A 31 0.27 0.19 7.07
N ASN A 32 -0.65 1.08 6.80
CA ASN A 32 -2.07 0.82 7.09
C ASN A 32 -2.91 1.38 5.94
N ARG A 33 -4.22 1.25 6.08
CA ARG A 33 -5.12 1.65 5.01
C ARG A 33 -5.08 3.13 4.69
N SER A 34 -4.55 3.94 5.60
CA SER A 34 -4.45 5.37 5.37
C SER A 34 -3.14 5.78 4.74
N SER A 35 -2.20 4.85 4.59
CA SER A 35 -0.91 5.17 4.00
C SER A 35 -1.08 5.55 2.53
N ARG A 36 -0.31 6.51 2.06
CA ARG A 36 -0.44 6.99 0.69
C ARG A 36 0.91 7.16 0.03
N TRP A 37 0.96 6.83 -1.23
CA TRP A 37 2.15 7.01 -2.06
C TRP A 37 1.75 7.80 -3.29
N GLN A 38 2.71 8.51 -3.88
CA GLN A 38 2.44 9.31 -5.06
C GLN A 38 3.18 8.72 -6.26
N CYS A 39 2.51 8.67 -7.39
CA CYS A 39 3.08 8.14 -8.61
C CYS A 39 4.16 9.08 -9.16
N ARG A 40 4.72 8.73 -10.31
CA ARG A 40 5.78 9.52 -10.94
C ARG A 40 5.32 10.94 -11.24
N ALA A 41 6.30 11.81 -11.50
CA ALA A 41 6.03 13.22 -11.71
C ALA A 41 5.04 13.51 -12.84
N ASP A 42 5.02 12.66 -13.86
CA ASP A 42 4.10 12.87 -14.99
C ASP A 42 2.68 12.39 -14.69
N CYS A 43 2.45 11.68 -13.61
CA CYS A 43 1.12 11.21 -13.22
C CYS A 43 0.67 11.82 -11.90
N ARG A 44 1.49 11.68 -10.86
CA ARG A 44 1.24 12.25 -9.54
C ARG A 44 -0.01 11.76 -8.82
N HIS A 45 -0.59 10.65 -9.28
CA HIS A 45 -1.75 10.10 -8.59
C HIS A 45 -1.36 9.62 -7.20
N VAL A 46 -2.22 9.85 -6.23
CA VAL A 46 -1.96 9.46 -4.83
C VAL A 46 -2.91 8.32 -4.48
N TRP A 47 -2.36 7.21 -4.01
CA TRP A 47 -3.17 6.05 -3.66
C TRP A 47 -2.40 5.17 -2.68
N ASN A 48 -3.05 4.14 -2.16
CA ASN A 48 -2.36 3.17 -1.31
C ASN A 48 -1.86 2.05 -2.21
N THR A 49 -0.54 1.95 -2.38
CA THR A 49 0.06 1.01 -3.32
C THR A 49 -0.26 -0.45 -2.99
N PHE A 50 -0.62 -0.76 -1.74
CA PHE A 50 -0.96 -2.13 -1.36
C PHE A 50 -2.40 -2.51 -1.71
N ASP A 51 -3.20 -1.55 -2.18
CA ASP A 51 -4.53 -1.86 -2.67
C ASP A 51 -4.47 -2.43 -4.09
N THR A 52 -3.38 -2.19 -4.82
CA THR A 52 -3.27 -2.58 -6.22
C THR A 52 -1.99 -3.34 -6.52
N HIS A 53 -1.32 -3.84 -5.50
CA HIS A 53 -0.06 -4.55 -5.67
C HIS A 53 0.97 -3.75 -6.47
N GLY A 54 1.01 -2.45 -6.22
CA GLY A 54 2.01 -1.59 -6.83
C GLY A 54 1.63 -0.99 -8.16
N VAL A 55 0.43 -1.25 -8.67
CA VAL A 55 0.02 -0.71 -9.95
C VAL A 55 -0.76 0.59 -9.74
N CYS A 56 -0.32 1.67 -10.37
CA CYS A 56 -1.02 2.94 -10.26
C CYS A 56 -2.37 2.84 -10.98
N PRO A 57 -3.49 3.08 -10.29
CA PRO A 57 -4.79 2.94 -10.93
C PRO A 57 -5.10 4.05 -11.93
N ALA A 58 -4.34 5.13 -11.91
CA ALA A 58 -4.58 6.23 -12.83
C ALA A 58 -3.85 6.06 -14.16
N CYS A 59 -2.58 5.62 -14.14
CA CYS A 59 -1.81 5.50 -15.36
C CYS A 59 -1.39 4.06 -15.70
N GLY A 60 -1.63 3.13 -14.80
CA GLY A 60 -1.32 1.72 -15.07
C GLY A 60 0.14 1.33 -14.91
N TYR A 61 0.99 2.25 -14.46
CA TYR A 61 2.40 1.92 -14.28
C TYR A 61 2.55 0.92 -13.13
N ALA A 62 3.30 -0.14 -13.37
CA ALA A 62 3.52 -1.17 -12.38
C ALA A 62 4.83 -0.89 -11.64
N TRP A 63 4.73 -0.42 -10.43
CA TRP A 63 5.91 -0.10 -9.62
C TRP A 63 6.52 -1.38 -9.07
N ARG A 64 7.77 -1.61 -9.38
CA ARG A 64 8.45 -2.81 -8.88
C ARG A 64 8.92 -2.62 -7.46
N GLU A 65 9.22 -1.39 -7.09
CA GLU A 65 9.71 -1.07 -5.77
C GLU A 65 8.80 -0.10 -5.05
N THR A 66 8.77 -0.18 -3.73
CA THR A 66 7.95 0.69 -2.91
C THR A 66 8.83 1.39 -1.88
N GLN A 67 8.66 2.69 -1.76
CA GLN A 67 9.43 3.46 -0.80
C GLN A 67 8.77 3.38 0.57
N CYS A 68 9.56 3.12 1.61
CA CYS A 68 9.03 3.14 2.96
C CYS A 68 8.78 4.58 3.37
N LEU A 69 7.60 4.85 3.91
CA LEU A 69 7.26 6.20 4.33
C LEU A 69 7.97 6.58 5.63
N ARG A 70 8.57 5.61 6.31
CA ARG A 70 9.28 5.88 7.54
C ARG A 70 10.79 6.00 7.33
N CYS A 71 11.43 5.01 6.71
CA CYS A 71 12.86 5.04 6.53
C CYS A 71 13.30 5.54 5.16
N HIS A 72 12.34 5.73 4.25
CA HIS A 72 12.55 6.26 2.91
C HIS A 72 13.40 5.38 1.98
N VAL A 73 13.68 4.14 2.37
CA VAL A 73 14.44 3.22 1.55
C VAL A 73 13.51 2.52 0.57
N MET A 74 13.95 2.37 -0.68
CA MET A 74 13.19 1.64 -1.68
C MET A 74 13.49 0.15 -1.53
N SER A 75 12.45 -0.68 -1.61
CA SER A 75 12.59 -2.13 -1.56
C SER A 75 11.61 -2.74 -2.54
N LEU A 76 11.92 -3.92 -3.05
CA LEU A 76 11.02 -4.58 -3.97
C LEU A 76 9.65 -4.72 -3.32
N HIS A 77 8.61 -4.39 -4.07
CA HIS A 77 7.26 -4.42 -3.53
C HIS A 77 6.91 -5.81 -2.98
N VAL A 78 7.35 -6.86 -3.68
CA VAL A 78 7.04 -8.22 -3.25
C VAL A 78 7.69 -8.56 -1.90
N ASP A 79 8.77 -7.89 -1.55
CA ASP A 79 9.46 -8.17 -0.28
C ASP A 79 8.73 -7.60 0.93
N TRP A 80 7.72 -6.78 0.72
CA TRP A 80 6.93 -6.22 1.81
C TRP A 80 5.93 -7.23 2.37
N TYR A 81 5.58 -8.24 1.57
CA TYR A 81 4.58 -9.21 2.01
C TYR A 81 5.23 -10.37 2.75
N GLU A 82 4.63 -10.78 3.83
CA GLU A 82 5.14 -11.90 4.63
C GLU A 82 4.42 -13.20 4.35
#